data_7f39af5497d5602dddaf5128cfd6ab65
#
_entry.id   7f39af5497d5602dddaf5128cfd6ab65
#
_cell.length_a   1.000
_cell.length_b   1.000
_cell.length_c   1.000
_cell.angle_alpha   90.00
_cell.angle_beta   90.00
_cell.angle_gamma   90.00
#
_symmetry.space_group_name_H-M   'P 1'
#
loop_
_entity.id
_entity.type
_entity.pdbx_description
1 polymer ?
#
loop_
_entity_poly.entity_id
_entity_poly.type
_entity_poly.pdbx_seq_one_letter_code
_entity_poly.pdbx_strand_id
1 'polypeptide(L)'
;MPVTLRHILPGGSLALWRIDEDTARLASLCTGQENAWAGTLAPERRRRDWLAWHAALREEAPAEETFYRPSGAPALRSGKHIAVSHAGGYAALMLCDVPCGLDIERAGRDFTKTEERFLAPDERKLLESAGGLSAGIVWCAKEALYKWSGLGGLDWLRDIRITKIDPVRETLEGTAGGKRIGLKVIPHPELHIVFCAG
;
A
#
# COMPACT_ATOMS: atom_id res chain seq x y z
N MET A 1 8.21 -1.44 -20.37
CA MET A 1 6.94 -1.51 -19.59
C MET A 1 7.29 -1.24 -18.14
N PRO A 2 6.66 -0.27 -17.50
CA PRO A 2 7.04 0.19 -16.15
C PRO A 2 6.55 -0.71 -15.00
N VAL A 3 5.66 -1.69 -15.24
CA VAL A 3 5.35 -2.72 -14.24
C VAL A 3 6.56 -3.62 -14.05
N THR A 4 7.18 -3.53 -12.88
CA THR A 4 8.42 -4.25 -12.55
C THR A 4 8.15 -5.53 -11.76
N LEU A 5 6.97 -5.65 -11.16
CA LEU A 5 6.54 -6.83 -10.41
C LEU A 5 5.04 -7.02 -10.56
N ARG A 6 4.61 -8.27 -10.82
CA ARG A 6 3.23 -8.74 -10.67
C ARG A 6 3.20 -9.92 -9.72
N HIS A 7 2.32 -9.86 -8.74
CA HIS A 7 2.08 -10.95 -7.80
C HIS A 7 0.60 -11.35 -7.87
N ILE A 8 0.35 -12.58 -8.30
CA ILE A 8 -1.02 -13.11 -8.43
C ILE A 8 -1.44 -13.71 -7.10
N LEU A 9 -2.65 -13.42 -6.70
CA LEU A 9 -3.29 -13.84 -5.46
C LEU A 9 -4.56 -14.63 -5.77
N PRO A 10 -5.03 -15.49 -4.89
CA PRO A 10 -6.40 -16.00 -4.97
C PRO A 10 -7.40 -14.82 -4.95
N GLY A 11 -8.17 -14.65 -6.03
CA GLY A 11 -9.14 -13.57 -6.15
C GLY A 11 -8.57 -12.16 -6.31
N GLY A 12 -7.31 -12.02 -6.79
CA GLY A 12 -6.71 -10.70 -6.97
C GLY A 12 -5.32 -10.65 -7.57
N SER A 13 -4.78 -9.46 -7.66
CA SER A 13 -3.41 -9.20 -8.13
C SER A 13 -2.81 -7.98 -7.43
N LEU A 14 -1.49 -7.94 -7.37
CA LEU A 14 -0.70 -6.80 -6.96
C LEU A 14 0.29 -6.47 -8.07
N ALA A 15 0.35 -5.20 -8.47
CA ALA A 15 1.30 -4.68 -9.44
C ALA A 15 2.15 -3.58 -8.82
N LEU A 16 3.45 -3.60 -9.12
CA LEU A 16 4.38 -2.54 -8.75
C LEU A 16 4.85 -1.84 -10.03
N TRP A 17 4.62 -0.54 -10.09
CA TRP A 17 5.01 0.34 -11.18
C TRP A 17 6.20 1.19 -10.76
N ARG A 18 7.30 1.10 -11.48
CA ARG A 18 8.42 2.04 -11.32
C ARG A 18 8.11 3.31 -12.10
N ILE A 19 8.19 4.45 -11.44
CA ILE A 19 7.84 5.75 -12.02
C ILE A 19 9.08 6.34 -12.70
N ASP A 20 9.34 5.92 -13.92
CA ASP A 20 10.43 6.46 -14.75
C ASP A 20 9.93 7.56 -15.71
N GLU A 21 8.61 7.63 -15.94
CA GLU A 21 7.99 8.57 -16.85
C GLU A 21 7.82 9.96 -16.22
N ASP A 22 7.81 10.97 -17.09
CA ASP A 22 7.35 12.31 -16.73
C ASP A 22 5.81 12.37 -16.60
N THR A 23 5.32 13.48 -16.08
CA THR A 23 3.88 13.70 -15.87
C THR A 23 3.07 13.65 -17.17
N ALA A 24 3.63 14.14 -18.29
CA ALA A 24 2.95 14.18 -19.58
C ALA A 24 2.78 12.75 -20.14
N ARG A 25 3.80 11.93 -20.03
CA ARG A 25 3.74 10.53 -20.45
C ARG A 25 2.74 9.73 -19.60
N LEU A 26 2.76 9.87 -18.28
CA LEU A 26 1.77 9.21 -17.40
C LEU A 26 0.35 9.67 -17.75
N ALA A 27 0.13 10.96 -17.97
CA ALA A 27 -1.16 11.50 -18.38
C ALA A 27 -1.69 10.88 -19.68
N SER A 28 -0.80 10.57 -20.63
CA SER A 28 -1.18 9.91 -21.89
C SER A 28 -1.67 8.47 -21.72
N LEU A 29 -1.41 7.83 -20.57
CA LEU A 29 -1.87 6.49 -20.23
C LEU A 29 -3.19 6.49 -19.43
N CYS A 30 -3.64 7.67 -19.01
CA CYS A 30 -4.84 7.86 -18.20
C CYS A 30 -6.01 8.38 -19.05
N THR A 31 -7.21 8.26 -18.52
CA THR A 31 -8.43 8.80 -19.15
C THR A 31 -8.49 10.33 -19.05
N GLY A 32 -9.33 10.97 -19.88
CA GLY A 32 -9.55 12.41 -19.81
C GLY A 32 -10.07 12.88 -18.44
N GLN A 33 -10.92 12.08 -17.78
CA GLN A 33 -11.43 12.39 -16.46
C GLN A 33 -10.32 12.32 -15.39
N GLU A 34 -9.48 11.29 -15.45
CA GLU A 34 -8.31 11.14 -14.57
C GLU A 34 -7.34 12.31 -14.76
N ASN A 35 -7.08 12.72 -16.00
CA ASN A 35 -6.23 13.88 -16.30
C ASN A 35 -6.81 15.18 -15.75
N ALA A 36 -8.12 15.40 -15.90
CA ALA A 36 -8.78 16.58 -15.34
C ALA A 36 -8.63 16.63 -13.80
N TRP A 37 -8.81 15.48 -13.13
CA TRP A 37 -8.60 15.39 -11.67
C TRP A 37 -7.14 15.62 -11.29
N ALA A 38 -6.19 14.97 -11.98
CA ALA A 38 -4.76 15.13 -11.74
C ALA A 38 -4.32 16.59 -11.87
N GLY A 39 -4.94 17.34 -12.80
CA GLY A 39 -4.71 18.77 -12.99
C GLY A 39 -5.00 19.63 -11.75
N THR A 40 -5.86 19.17 -10.84
CA THR A 40 -6.16 19.87 -9.58
C THR A 40 -5.16 19.60 -8.46
N LEU A 41 -4.27 18.63 -8.64
CA LEU A 41 -3.31 18.22 -7.61
C LEU A 41 -2.03 19.08 -7.65
N ALA A 42 -1.59 19.53 -6.47
CA ALA A 42 -0.31 20.17 -6.26
C ALA A 42 0.38 19.54 -5.02
N PRO A 43 1.70 19.46 -4.97
CA PRO A 43 2.70 19.79 -6.00
C PRO A 43 2.77 18.74 -7.14
N GLU A 44 3.60 19.00 -8.16
CA GLU A 44 3.76 18.12 -9.33
C GLU A 44 4.10 16.67 -8.96
N ARG A 45 4.93 16.45 -7.93
CA ARG A 45 5.24 15.11 -7.42
C ARG A 45 3.97 14.34 -7.06
N ARG A 46 3.02 14.97 -6.34
CA ARG A 46 1.75 14.34 -5.96
C ARG A 46 0.92 13.99 -7.18
N ARG A 47 0.92 14.86 -8.19
CA ARG A 47 0.25 14.60 -9.49
C ARG A 47 0.86 13.40 -10.20
N ARG A 48 2.20 13.32 -10.25
CA ARG A 48 2.94 12.23 -10.87
C ARG A 48 2.67 10.89 -10.16
N ASP A 49 2.75 10.86 -8.83
CA ASP A 49 2.46 9.67 -8.03
C ASP A 49 1.00 9.20 -8.25
N TRP A 50 0.07 10.14 -8.31
CA TRP A 50 -1.35 9.87 -8.57
C TRP A 50 -1.58 9.30 -9.98
N LEU A 51 -1.01 9.89 -11.00
CA LEU A 51 -1.10 9.41 -12.38
C LEU A 51 -0.46 8.03 -12.54
N ALA A 52 0.63 7.75 -11.84
CA ALA A 52 1.33 6.47 -11.95
C ALA A 52 0.48 5.28 -11.52
N TRP A 53 -0.22 5.36 -10.39
CA TRP A 53 -1.08 4.24 -9.99
C TRP A 53 -2.37 4.14 -10.86
N HIS A 54 -2.84 5.25 -11.45
CA HIS A 54 -3.93 5.20 -12.43
C HIS A 54 -3.46 4.57 -13.74
N ALA A 55 -2.24 4.89 -14.20
CA ALA A 55 -1.63 4.23 -15.35
C ALA A 55 -1.48 2.71 -15.11
N ALA A 56 -1.04 2.32 -13.90
CA ALA A 56 -1.02 0.92 -13.51
C ALA A 56 -2.42 0.28 -13.53
N LEU A 57 -3.45 1.00 -13.06
CA LEU A 57 -4.83 0.52 -13.12
C LEU A 57 -5.31 0.35 -14.57
N ARG A 58 -4.97 1.28 -15.48
CA ARG A 58 -5.31 1.17 -16.91
C ARG A 58 -4.64 -0.06 -17.56
N GLU A 59 -3.44 -0.41 -17.13
CA GLU A 59 -2.72 -1.61 -17.61
C GLU A 59 -3.31 -2.91 -17.04
N GLU A 60 -3.60 -2.95 -15.73
CA GLU A 60 -4.07 -4.18 -15.05
C GLU A 60 -5.58 -4.44 -15.22
N ALA A 61 -6.38 -3.38 -15.29
CA ALA A 61 -7.84 -3.45 -15.35
C ALA A 61 -8.42 -2.24 -16.10
N PRO A 62 -8.27 -2.17 -17.43
CA PRO A 62 -8.60 -0.98 -18.24
C PRO A 62 -10.08 -0.56 -18.18
N ALA A 63 -10.99 -1.48 -17.87
CA ALA A 63 -12.42 -1.22 -17.78
C ALA A 63 -12.86 -0.69 -16.39
N GLU A 64 -11.97 -0.72 -15.39
CA GLU A 64 -12.33 -0.28 -14.03
C GLU A 64 -12.44 1.25 -13.97
N GLU A 65 -13.46 1.73 -13.28
CA GLU A 65 -13.65 3.15 -12.98
C GLU A 65 -13.44 3.42 -11.49
N THR A 66 -12.66 4.46 -11.19
CA THR A 66 -12.39 4.87 -9.83
C THR A 66 -13.33 5.98 -9.37
N PHE A 67 -13.62 5.96 -8.07
CA PHE A 67 -14.20 7.09 -7.34
C PHE A 67 -13.57 7.19 -5.96
N TYR A 68 -13.82 8.29 -5.25
CA TYR A 68 -13.29 8.47 -3.90
C TYR A 68 -14.43 8.43 -2.87
N ARG A 69 -14.22 7.66 -1.82
CA ARG A 69 -15.11 7.64 -0.65
C ARG A 69 -15.00 8.96 0.12
N PRO A 70 -15.95 9.31 0.98
CA PRO A 70 -15.83 10.48 1.86
C PRO A 70 -14.57 10.51 2.72
N SER A 71 -14.00 9.34 3.03
CA SER A 71 -12.71 9.19 3.73
C SER A 71 -11.50 9.57 2.88
N GLY A 72 -11.66 9.82 1.58
CA GLY A 72 -10.57 10.02 0.62
C GLY A 72 -9.96 8.73 0.07
N ALA A 73 -10.42 7.56 0.51
CA ALA A 73 -9.94 6.29 -0.01
C ALA A 73 -10.48 6.02 -1.43
N PRO A 74 -9.64 5.53 -2.36
CA PRO A 74 -10.10 5.11 -3.68
C PRO A 74 -11.02 3.89 -3.59
N ALA A 75 -11.95 3.78 -4.52
CA ALA A 75 -12.85 2.66 -4.68
C ALA A 75 -13.14 2.43 -6.17
N LEU A 76 -13.58 1.22 -6.52
CA LEU A 76 -13.93 0.82 -7.87
C LEU A 76 -15.45 0.68 -8.03
N ARG A 77 -15.96 1.09 -9.19
CA ARG A 77 -17.40 0.97 -9.48
C ARG A 77 -17.87 -0.46 -9.66
N SER A 78 -16.98 -1.37 -10.05
CA SER A 78 -17.27 -2.81 -10.14
C SER A 78 -17.61 -3.47 -8.79
N GLY A 79 -17.27 -2.82 -7.68
CA GLY A 79 -17.37 -3.39 -6.34
C GLY A 79 -16.15 -4.19 -5.90
N LYS A 80 -15.16 -4.40 -6.77
CA LYS A 80 -13.86 -4.94 -6.36
C LYS A 80 -13.17 -4.01 -5.38
N HIS A 81 -12.30 -4.58 -4.56
CA HIS A 81 -11.50 -3.82 -3.60
C HIS A 81 -10.18 -3.37 -4.24
N ILE A 82 -9.76 -2.18 -3.87
CA ILE A 82 -8.51 -1.56 -4.33
C ILE A 82 -7.72 -1.05 -3.14
N ALA A 83 -6.41 -1.30 -3.15
CA ALA A 83 -5.47 -0.63 -2.26
C ALA A 83 -4.32 -0.07 -3.10
N VAL A 84 -3.89 1.15 -2.78
CA VAL A 84 -2.80 1.84 -3.46
C VAL A 84 -1.80 2.39 -2.44
N SER A 85 -0.53 2.42 -2.85
CA SER A 85 0.54 3.08 -2.10
C SER A 85 1.60 3.60 -3.06
N HIS A 86 2.41 4.56 -2.62
CA HIS A 86 3.53 5.08 -3.40
C HIS A 86 4.69 5.50 -2.50
N ALA A 87 5.88 5.07 -2.83
CA ALA A 87 7.12 5.46 -2.15
C ALA A 87 8.33 5.23 -3.05
N GLY A 88 9.40 5.99 -2.83
CA GLY A 88 10.71 5.73 -3.45
C GLY A 88 10.76 5.77 -4.98
N GLY A 89 9.82 6.44 -5.65
CA GLY A 89 9.72 6.42 -7.10
C GLY A 89 8.92 5.22 -7.64
N TYR A 90 8.12 4.58 -6.79
CA TYR A 90 7.22 3.49 -7.16
C TYR A 90 5.78 3.80 -6.79
N ALA A 91 4.84 3.26 -7.57
CA ALA A 91 3.43 3.15 -7.24
C ALA A 91 3.05 1.67 -7.18
N ALA A 92 2.29 1.29 -6.15
CA ALA A 92 1.78 -0.06 -5.99
C ALA A 92 0.26 -0.05 -6.04
N LEU A 93 -0.30 -1.01 -6.74
CA LEU A 93 -1.71 -1.23 -6.93
C LEU A 93 -2.06 -2.67 -6.55
N MET A 94 -3.11 -2.85 -5.75
CA MET A 94 -3.67 -4.15 -5.44
C MET A 94 -5.16 -4.14 -5.75
N LEU A 95 -5.62 -5.17 -6.47
CA LEU A 95 -7.02 -5.40 -6.84
C LEU A 95 -7.46 -6.75 -6.31
N CYS A 96 -8.58 -6.81 -5.59
CA CYS A 96 -9.08 -8.04 -4.97
C CYS A 96 -10.60 -8.13 -5.00
N ASP A 97 -11.11 -9.35 -4.95
CA ASP A 97 -12.55 -9.64 -4.79
C ASP A 97 -13.01 -9.49 -3.33
N VAL A 98 -12.06 -9.43 -2.37
CA VAL A 98 -12.29 -9.26 -0.94
C VAL A 98 -11.56 -8.01 -0.42
N PRO A 99 -11.90 -7.49 0.78
CA PRO A 99 -11.17 -6.39 1.38
C PRO A 99 -9.66 -6.60 1.35
N CYS A 100 -8.91 -5.58 0.97
CA CYS A 100 -7.46 -5.67 0.86
C CYS A 100 -6.77 -4.41 1.38
N GLY A 101 -5.51 -4.57 1.75
CA GLY A 101 -4.64 -3.49 2.15
C GLY A 101 -3.23 -3.71 1.64
N LEU A 102 -2.61 -2.64 1.20
CA LEU A 102 -1.25 -2.63 0.65
C LEU A 102 -0.53 -1.39 1.10
N ASP A 103 0.72 -1.54 1.50
CA ASP A 103 1.61 -0.41 1.65
C ASP A 103 3.01 -0.72 1.16
N ILE A 104 3.68 0.31 0.65
CA ILE A 104 5.09 0.28 0.27
C ILE A 104 5.82 1.46 0.89
N GLU A 105 7.09 1.21 1.29
CA GLU A 105 7.96 2.26 1.82
C GLU A 105 9.42 1.98 1.41
N ARG A 106 10.24 3.02 1.29
CA ARG A 106 11.67 2.85 1.00
C ARG A 106 12.36 2.04 2.09
N ALA A 107 13.11 1.01 1.71
CA ALA A 107 13.86 0.18 2.65
C ALA A 107 14.85 0.98 3.52
N GLY A 108 15.43 2.06 2.96
CA GLY A 108 16.37 2.94 3.68
C GLY A 108 15.73 4.13 4.39
N ARG A 109 14.39 4.18 4.56
CA ARG A 109 13.75 5.27 5.32
C ARG A 109 14.10 5.14 6.81
N ASP A 110 14.54 6.26 7.39
CA ASP A 110 14.78 6.37 8.82
C ASP A 110 13.48 6.65 9.58
N PHE A 111 13.12 5.76 10.49
CA PHE A 111 11.93 5.85 11.34
C PHE A 111 12.25 6.27 12.79
N THR A 112 13.51 6.44 13.19
CA THR A 112 13.92 6.69 14.58
C THR A 112 13.16 7.83 15.26
N LYS A 113 12.81 8.89 14.51
CA LYS A 113 12.07 10.05 15.03
C LYS A 113 10.56 9.85 15.11
N THR A 114 10.02 8.78 14.49
CA THR A 114 8.57 8.59 14.35
C THR A 114 8.07 7.26 14.86
N GLU A 115 8.96 6.30 15.10
CA GLU A 115 8.58 4.94 15.49
C GLU A 115 7.77 4.87 16.79
N GLU A 116 8.02 5.75 17.75
CA GLU A 116 7.23 5.84 18.98
C GLU A 116 5.74 6.15 18.75
N ARG A 117 5.39 6.68 17.59
CA ARG A 117 4.01 7.02 17.21
C ARG A 117 3.23 5.81 16.70
N PHE A 118 3.90 4.75 16.26
CA PHE A 118 3.25 3.57 15.70
C PHE A 118 3.77 2.24 16.24
N LEU A 119 4.95 2.19 16.85
CA LEU A 119 5.57 0.97 17.35
C LEU A 119 5.43 0.88 18.86
N ALA A 120 4.52 0.06 19.34
CA ALA A 120 4.34 -0.16 20.76
C ALA A 120 5.48 -1.01 21.36
N PRO A 121 5.73 -0.96 22.70
CA PRO A 121 6.86 -1.64 23.33
C PRO A 121 6.92 -3.16 23.11
N ASP A 122 5.77 -3.82 23.05
CA ASP A 122 5.69 -5.27 22.78
C ASP A 122 5.92 -5.59 21.29
N GLU A 123 5.49 -4.72 20.36
CA GLU A 123 5.80 -4.84 18.94
C GLU A 123 7.30 -4.63 18.66
N ARG A 124 7.96 -3.73 19.43
CA ARG A 124 9.41 -3.56 19.37
C ARG A 124 10.14 -4.85 19.78
N LYS A 125 9.69 -5.51 20.84
CA LYS A 125 10.25 -6.81 21.27
C LYS A 125 10.05 -7.90 20.21
N LEU A 126 8.89 -7.93 19.53
CA LEU A 126 8.68 -8.84 18.42
C LEU A 126 9.65 -8.58 17.26
N LEU A 127 9.87 -7.32 16.92
CA LEU A 127 10.78 -6.91 15.85
C LEU A 127 12.23 -7.30 16.17
N GLU A 128 12.68 -7.05 17.39
CA GLU A 128 14.01 -7.45 17.88
C GLU A 128 14.19 -8.98 17.84
N SER A 129 13.19 -9.72 18.29
CA SER A 129 13.20 -11.20 18.27
C SER A 129 13.17 -11.79 16.86
N ALA A 130 12.69 -11.05 15.88
CA ALA A 130 12.64 -11.44 14.47
C ALA A 130 13.97 -11.20 13.71
N GLY A 131 15.08 -10.95 14.42
CA GLY A 131 16.41 -10.85 13.82
C GLY A 131 16.75 -9.50 13.19
N GLY A 132 16.16 -8.41 13.68
CA GLY A 132 16.55 -7.06 13.27
C GLY A 132 15.89 -6.59 11.97
N LEU A 133 14.68 -7.02 11.70
CA LEU A 133 13.87 -6.44 10.64
C LEU A 133 13.69 -4.93 10.86
N SER A 134 13.58 -4.18 9.77
CA SER A 134 13.35 -2.73 9.82
C SER A 134 11.98 -2.37 10.42
N ALA A 135 11.93 -1.32 11.24
CA ALA A 135 10.67 -0.72 11.70
C ALA A 135 9.75 -0.32 10.53
N GLY A 136 10.32 -0.09 9.34
CA GLY A 136 9.59 0.15 8.11
C GLY A 136 8.65 -0.99 7.70
N ILE A 137 8.98 -2.25 8.00
CA ILE A 137 8.09 -3.39 7.76
C ILE A 137 6.85 -3.32 8.66
N VAL A 138 7.03 -2.98 9.94
CA VAL A 138 5.90 -2.81 10.86
C VAL A 138 5.04 -1.60 10.46
N TRP A 139 5.68 -0.52 10.03
CA TRP A 139 4.96 0.64 9.48
C TRP A 139 4.08 0.24 8.29
N CYS A 140 4.67 -0.39 7.25
CA CYS A 140 3.91 -0.87 6.09
C CYS A 140 2.80 -1.85 6.47
N ALA A 141 3.06 -2.75 7.43
CA ALA A 141 2.06 -3.70 7.90
C ALA A 141 0.87 -2.98 8.56
N LYS A 142 1.11 -1.98 9.39
CA LYS A 142 0.04 -1.18 10.01
C LYS A 142 -0.74 -0.33 9.01
N GLU A 143 -0.05 0.28 8.04
CA GLU A 143 -0.71 1.01 6.94
C GLU A 143 -1.57 0.06 6.09
N ALA A 144 -1.08 -1.15 5.78
CA ALA A 144 -1.86 -2.16 5.07
C ALA A 144 -3.10 -2.58 5.88
N LEU A 145 -2.96 -2.82 7.19
CA LEU A 145 -4.07 -3.12 8.10
C LEU A 145 -5.09 -1.98 8.17
N TYR A 146 -4.62 -0.73 8.25
CA TYR A 146 -5.49 0.45 8.25
C TYR A 146 -6.34 0.50 6.98
N LYS A 147 -5.70 0.37 5.80
CA LYS A 147 -6.38 0.36 4.50
C LYS A 147 -7.37 -0.80 4.38
N TRP A 148 -6.96 -2.01 4.78
CA TRP A 148 -7.80 -3.20 4.79
C TRP A 148 -9.05 -3.04 5.68
N SER A 149 -8.89 -2.46 6.86
CA SER A 149 -9.99 -2.30 7.81
C SER A 149 -11.12 -1.41 7.29
N GLY A 150 -10.79 -0.44 6.42
CA GLY A 150 -11.72 0.57 5.93
C GLY A 150 -12.24 1.52 7.01
N LEU A 151 -11.74 1.42 8.25
CA LEU A 151 -12.15 2.22 9.39
C LEU A 151 -11.32 3.50 9.47
N GLY A 152 -11.99 4.61 9.86
CA GLY A 152 -11.31 5.87 10.16
C GLY A 152 -11.03 6.02 11.65
N GLY A 153 -10.05 6.88 11.99
CA GLY A 153 -9.81 7.30 13.37
C GLY A 153 -9.20 6.25 14.29
N LEU A 154 -8.61 5.19 13.73
CA LEU A 154 -7.92 4.17 14.53
C LEU A 154 -6.63 4.73 15.15
N ASP A 155 -6.39 4.38 16.40
CA ASP A 155 -5.14 4.69 17.11
C ASP A 155 -4.04 3.69 16.73
N TRP A 156 -2.89 4.22 16.30
CA TRP A 156 -1.77 3.42 15.79
C TRP A 156 -1.11 2.50 16.83
N LEU A 157 -1.25 2.80 18.10
CA LEU A 157 -0.66 2.03 19.19
C LEU A 157 -1.64 1.06 19.84
N ARG A 158 -2.96 1.34 19.79
CA ARG A 158 -3.99 0.53 20.44
C ARG A 158 -4.81 -0.30 19.48
N ASP A 159 -5.30 0.33 18.39
CA ASP A 159 -6.32 -0.25 17.53
C ASP A 159 -5.74 -0.99 16.34
N ILE A 160 -4.47 -0.70 15.98
CA ILE A 160 -3.72 -1.39 14.91
C ILE A 160 -2.49 -2.03 15.52
N ARG A 161 -2.48 -3.38 15.58
CA ARG A 161 -1.46 -4.13 16.28
C ARG A 161 -0.83 -5.21 15.42
N ILE A 162 0.50 -5.35 15.49
CA ILE A 162 1.21 -6.52 14.97
C ILE A 162 1.40 -7.49 16.13
N THR A 163 0.89 -8.72 15.97
CA THR A 163 0.88 -9.74 17.04
C THR A 163 1.88 -10.86 16.82
N LYS A 164 2.38 -11.00 15.58
CA LYS A 164 3.39 -11.99 15.22
C LYS A 164 4.19 -11.55 14.01
N ILE A 165 5.47 -11.89 13.98
CA ILE A 165 6.38 -11.71 12.85
C ILE A 165 7.10 -13.04 12.61
N ASP A 166 7.03 -13.55 11.38
CA ASP A 166 7.76 -14.75 10.94
C ASP A 166 8.64 -14.36 9.74
N PRO A 167 9.92 -14.04 9.97
CA PRO A 167 10.82 -13.58 8.92
C PRO A 167 11.16 -14.68 7.91
N VAL A 168 11.10 -15.95 8.31
CA VAL A 168 11.43 -17.09 7.44
C VAL A 168 10.31 -17.33 6.41
N ARG A 169 9.05 -17.13 6.83
CA ARG A 169 7.88 -17.26 5.96
C ARG A 169 7.49 -15.95 5.28
N GLU A 170 8.16 -14.85 5.60
CA GLU A 170 7.84 -13.51 5.09
C GLU A 170 6.39 -13.11 5.41
N THR A 171 5.94 -13.44 6.63
CA THR A 171 4.56 -13.18 7.07
C THR A 171 4.51 -12.45 8.40
N LEU A 172 3.43 -11.69 8.58
CA LEU A 172 3.04 -11.11 9.86
C LEU A 172 1.59 -11.48 10.16
N GLU A 173 1.21 -11.38 11.43
CA GLU A 173 -0.18 -11.37 11.86
C GLU A 173 -0.46 -10.05 12.57
N GLY A 174 -1.62 -9.49 12.32
CA GLY A 174 -2.00 -8.25 12.96
C GLY A 174 -3.50 -8.10 13.14
N THR A 175 -3.88 -7.03 13.85
CA THR A 175 -5.27 -6.67 14.09
C THR A 175 -5.51 -5.20 13.74
N ALA A 176 -6.70 -4.89 13.23
CA ALA A 176 -7.21 -3.54 13.08
C ALA A 176 -8.70 -3.50 13.45
N GLY A 177 -9.08 -2.58 14.35
CA GLY A 177 -10.46 -2.46 14.81
C GLY A 177 -11.02 -3.78 15.40
N GLY A 178 -10.20 -4.56 16.10
CA GLY A 178 -10.57 -5.85 16.72
C GLY A 178 -10.61 -7.05 15.77
N LYS A 179 -10.43 -6.88 14.48
CA LYS A 179 -10.36 -7.98 13.50
C LYS A 179 -8.91 -8.39 13.26
N ARG A 180 -8.66 -9.71 13.12
CA ARG A 180 -7.31 -10.26 12.87
C ARG A 180 -7.19 -10.71 11.43
N ILE A 181 -5.99 -10.50 10.84
CA ILE A 181 -5.62 -10.99 9.52
C ILE A 181 -4.13 -11.29 9.42
N GLY A 182 -3.75 -12.22 8.55
CA GLY A 182 -2.37 -12.45 8.13
C GLY A 182 -1.94 -11.45 7.06
N LEU A 183 -0.69 -11.00 7.14
CA LEU A 183 -0.07 -10.16 6.12
C LEU A 183 1.12 -10.90 5.50
N LYS A 184 1.44 -10.55 4.27
CA LYS A 184 2.61 -11.05 3.55
C LYS A 184 3.57 -9.91 3.23
N VAL A 185 4.85 -10.23 3.26
CA VAL A 185 5.93 -9.36 2.79
C VAL A 185 6.37 -9.86 1.42
N ILE A 186 6.58 -8.97 0.48
CA ILE A 186 7.24 -9.30 -0.79
C ILE A 186 8.66 -8.76 -0.70
N PRO A 187 9.69 -9.63 -0.80
CA PRO A 187 11.09 -9.19 -0.86
C PRO A 187 11.33 -8.27 -2.04
N HIS A 188 11.93 -7.12 -1.77
CA HIS A 188 12.34 -6.16 -2.80
C HIS A 188 13.61 -5.41 -2.34
N PRO A 189 14.59 -5.18 -3.22
CA PRO A 189 15.87 -4.58 -2.82
C PRO A 189 15.75 -3.12 -2.34
N GLU A 190 14.77 -2.38 -2.81
CA GLU A 190 14.63 -0.94 -2.54
C GLU A 190 13.42 -0.59 -1.68
N LEU A 191 12.47 -1.52 -1.49
CA LEU A 191 11.20 -1.27 -0.83
C LEU A 191 10.88 -2.32 0.24
N HIS A 192 10.19 -1.89 1.29
CA HIS A 192 9.31 -2.73 2.08
C HIS A 192 7.96 -2.78 1.38
N ILE A 193 7.46 -3.97 1.08
CA ILE A 193 6.14 -4.19 0.44
C ILE A 193 5.37 -5.14 1.33
N VAL A 194 4.26 -4.67 1.91
CA VAL A 194 3.42 -5.48 2.79
C VAL A 194 1.95 -5.36 2.36
N PHE A 195 1.27 -6.50 2.33
CA PHE A 195 -0.15 -6.54 1.94
C PHE A 195 -0.93 -7.59 2.71
N CYS A 196 -2.26 -7.45 2.70
CA CYS A 196 -3.22 -8.42 3.20
C CYS A 196 -4.50 -8.41 2.36
N ALA A 197 -5.23 -9.54 2.35
CA ALA A 197 -6.54 -9.70 1.71
C ALA A 197 -7.37 -10.74 2.48
N GLY A 198 -8.64 -10.42 2.74
CA GLY A 198 -9.58 -11.30 3.47
C GLY A 198 -10.72 -10.59 4.17
#